data_55a3410d51df1fe70099243db06b2513
#
_entry.id   55a3410d51df1fe70099243db06b2513
#
_cell.length_a   1.000
_cell.length_b   1.000
_cell.length_c   1.000
_cell.angle_alpha   90.00
_cell.angle_beta   90.00
_cell.angle_gamma   90.00
#
_symmetry.space_group_name_H-M   'P 1'
#
loop_
_entity.id
_entity.type
_entity.pdbx_description
1 polymer ?
#
loop_
_entity_poly.entity_id
_entity_poly.type
_entity_poly.pdbx_seq_one_letter_code
_entity_poly.pdbx_strand_id
1 'polypeptide(L)'
;QKLYSPVIIDPEYHYEAINVEAQQNNPHSLLWWMKHIIGLRRQYRAFGRGTLRFLFPDNPRVLAFVREHEEERILVVANLSRYAQAVQLDLADLQGITPLEMFGRTPFPQIGAAPYTVTLNPYAFYWFLLSSRAAGARETREVRVPAVAFAGSWEELVRGDERDVLERLLPDYLRQS
;
A
#
# COMPACT_ATOMS: atom_id res chain seq x y z
N GLN A 1 -15.83 37.96 -1.88
CA GLN A 1 -15.68 37.37 -0.55
C GLN A 1 -14.25 37.56 -0.08
N LYS A 2 -14.03 38.13 1.11
CA LYS A 2 -12.72 38.16 1.73
C LYS A 2 -12.42 36.79 2.33
N LEU A 3 -11.34 36.14 1.88
CA LEU A 3 -10.86 34.89 2.49
C LEU A 3 -10.31 35.19 3.88
N TYR A 4 -10.54 34.29 4.84
CA TYR A 4 -10.01 34.40 6.20
C TYR A 4 -8.47 34.37 6.22
N SER A 5 -7.89 33.53 5.37
CA SER A 5 -6.45 33.47 5.14
C SER A 5 -6.14 33.82 3.68
N PRO A 6 -5.02 34.51 3.40
CA PRO A 6 -4.63 34.79 2.03
C PRO A 6 -4.32 33.46 1.29
N VAL A 7 -4.55 33.48 -0.02
CA VAL A 7 -4.14 32.34 -0.87
C VAL A 7 -2.62 32.28 -0.90
N ILE A 8 -2.06 31.08 -0.79
CA ILE A 8 -0.62 30.85 -0.92
C ILE A 8 -0.23 31.10 -2.38
N ILE A 9 0.64 32.07 -2.61
CA ILE A 9 1.17 32.46 -3.92
C ILE A 9 2.69 32.26 -4.03
N ASP A 10 3.25 31.43 -3.14
CA ASP A 10 4.64 31.03 -3.19
C ASP A 10 4.90 30.20 -4.46
N PRO A 11 6.02 30.40 -5.20
CA PRO A 11 6.32 29.63 -6.41
C PRO A 11 6.28 28.11 -6.24
N GLU A 12 6.66 27.61 -5.05
CA GLU A 12 6.64 26.15 -4.78
C GLU A 12 5.23 25.61 -4.51
N TYR A 13 4.36 26.44 -3.91
CA TYR A 13 3.04 26.01 -3.43
C TYR A 13 1.89 26.81 -4.05
N HIS A 14 2.14 27.44 -5.20
CA HIS A 14 1.14 28.22 -5.90
C HIS A 14 -0.07 27.36 -6.26
N TYR A 15 -1.27 27.87 -6.04
CA TYR A 15 -2.52 27.13 -6.27
C TYR A 15 -2.71 26.70 -7.74
N GLU A 16 -2.09 27.38 -8.71
CA GLU A 16 -2.10 26.99 -10.12
C GLU A 16 -1.19 25.80 -10.41
N ALA A 17 -0.10 25.64 -9.62
CA ALA A 17 0.85 24.54 -9.78
C ALA A 17 0.45 23.33 -8.92
N ILE A 18 0.02 23.59 -7.66
CA ILE A 18 -0.36 22.53 -6.72
C ILE A 18 -1.87 22.63 -6.43
N ASN A 19 -2.64 21.90 -7.21
CA ASN A 19 -4.07 21.78 -7.07
C ASN A 19 -4.52 20.33 -7.30
N VAL A 20 -5.77 20.05 -7.01
CA VAL A 20 -6.32 18.69 -7.12
C VAL A 20 -6.25 18.17 -8.56
N GLU A 21 -6.52 19.00 -9.55
CA GLU A 21 -6.49 18.62 -10.97
C GLU A 21 -5.08 18.21 -11.41
N ALA A 22 -4.07 19.01 -11.09
CA ALA A 22 -2.67 18.70 -11.38
C ALA A 22 -2.24 17.39 -10.68
N GLN A 23 -2.64 17.20 -9.41
CA GLN A 23 -2.32 15.99 -8.68
C GLN A 23 -3.09 14.75 -9.17
N GLN A 24 -4.33 14.88 -9.64
CA GLN A 24 -5.07 13.77 -10.23
C GLN A 24 -4.42 13.24 -11.50
N ASN A 25 -3.83 14.13 -12.30
CA ASN A 25 -3.14 13.79 -13.54
C ASN A 25 -1.72 13.22 -13.33
N ASN A 26 -1.20 13.29 -12.10
CA ASN A 26 0.12 12.74 -11.75
C ASN A 26 -0.03 11.53 -10.79
N PRO A 27 0.18 10.28 -11.28
CA PRO A 27 0.02 9.08 -10.46
C PRO A 27 1.03 8.99 -9.28
N HIS A 28 2.11 9.77 -9.33
CA HIS A 28 3.11 9.85 -8.24
C HIS A 28 2.86 11.01 -7.28
N SER A 29 1.71 11.69 -7.40
CA SER A 29 1.37 12.81 -6.52
C SER A 29 1.05 12.38 -5.10
N LEU A 30 1.16 13.34 -4.17
CA LEU A 30 0.77 13.15 -2.77
C LEU A 30 -0.70 12.71 -2.64
N LEU A 31 -1.58 13.18 -3.53
CA LEU A 31 -2.99 12.78 -3.55
C LEU A 31 -3.17 11.28 -3.76
N TRP A 32 -2.49 10.69 -4.73
CA TRP A 32 -2.56 9.27 -5.01
C TRP A 32 -1.89 8.44 -3.92
N TRP A 33 -0.77 8.93 -3.40
CA TRP A 33 -0.11 8.29 -2.26
C TRP A 33 -1.02 8.24 -1.03
N MET A 34 -1.66 9.37 -0.68
CA MET A 34 -2.63 9.42 0.42
C MET A 34 -3.84 8.52 0.20
N LYS A 35 -4.40 8.49 -1.01
CA LYS A 35 -5.49 7.57 -1.36
C LYS A 35 -5.07 6.12 -1.17
N HIS A 36 -3.86 5.76 -1.55
CA HIS A 36 -3.32 4.40 -1.38
C HIS A 36 -3.20 4.03 0.11
N ILE A 37 -2.61 4.90 0.93
CA ILE A 37 -2.51 4.67 2.39
C ILE A 37 -3.89 4.54 3.04
N ILE A 38 -4.83 5.41 2.68
CA ILE A 38 -6.21 5.33 3.19
C ILE A 38 -6.86 4.01 2.76
N GLY A 39 -6.63 3.56 1.53
CA GLY A 39 -7.07 2.27 1.02
C GLY A 39 -6.56 1.10 1.86
N LEU A 40 -5.24 1.05 2.09
CA LEU A 40 -4.62 0.04 2.96
C LEU A 40 -5.20 0.06 4.38
N ARG A 41 -5.34 1.26 4.97
CA ARG A 41 -5.93 1.41 6.30
C ARG A 41 -7.37 0.88 6.37
N ARG A 42 -8.16 1.05 5.32
CA ARG A 42 -9.55 0.54 5.25
C ARG A 42 -9.60 -0.96 5.04
N GLN A 43 -8.65 -1.50 4.31
CA GLN A 43 -8.56 -2.94 4.03
C GLN A 43 -8.19 -3.75 5.27
N TYR A 44 -7.29 -3.23 6.12
CA TYR A 44 -6.78 -3.92 7.30
C TYR A 44 -7.33 -3.31 8.58
N ARG A 45 -8.12 -4.08 9.32
CA ARG A 45 -8.75 -3.65 10.57
C ARG A 45 -7.75 -3.37 11.69
N ALA A 46 -6.58 -4.03 11.64
CA ALA A 46 -5.51 -3.85 12.60
C ALA A 46 -5.09 -2.38 12.74
N PHE A 47 -5.13 -1.57 11.68
CA PHE A 47 -4.78 -0.15 11.76
C PHE A 47 -5.77 0.67 12.61
N GLY A 48 -7.05 0.35 12.56
CA GLY A 48 -8.07 1.13 13.26
C GLY A 48 -8.54 0.54 14.59
N ARG A 49 -8.53 -0.80 14.72
CA ARG A 49 -9.11 -1.53 15.86
C ARG A 49 -8.09 -2.39 16.60
N GLY A 50 -6.90 -2.58 16.04
CA GLY A 50 -5.88 -3.43 16.64
C GLY A 50 -5.26 -2.83 17.90
N THR A 51 -4.70 -3.69 18.74
CA THR A 51 -3.79 -3.31 19.82
C THR A 51 -2.52 -2.70 19.23
N LEU A 52 -1.78 -1.97 20.06
CA LEU A 52 -0.50 -1.37 19.69
C LEU A 52 0.58 -1.89 20.64
N ARG A 53 1.58 -2.58 20.12
CA ARG A 53 2.75 -3.05 20.87
C ARG A 53 4.00 -2.41 20.30
N PHE A 54 4.64 -1.53 21.08
CA PHE A 54 5.93 -0.96 20.70
C PHE A 54 7.03 -2.01 20.80
N LEU A 55 7.90 -2.00 19.81
CA LEU A 55 9.20 -2.65 19.84
C LEU A 55 10.22 -1.57 20.15
N PHE A 56 11.09 -1.81 21.15
CA PHE A 56 12.07 -0.83 21.59
C PHE A 56 13.47 -1.23 21.08
N PRO A 57 13.79 -0.99 19.79
CA PRO A 57 15.10 -1.30 19.26
C PRO A 57 16.16 -0.39 19.89
N ASP A 58 17.40 -0.84 19.92
CA ASP A 58 18.53 -0.06 20.45
C ASP A 58 18.82 1.23 19.65
N ASN A 59 18.28 1.33 18.43
CA ASN A 59 18.41 2.52 17.61
C ASN A 59 17.29 3.54 17.89
N PRO A 60 17.56 4.66 18.62
CA PRO A 60 16.54 5.63 19.01
C PRO A 60 15.98 6.46 17.83
N ARG A 61 16.56 6.32 16.63
CA ARG A 61 16.11 6.99 15.42
C ARG A 61 15.10 6.18 14.64
N VAL A 62 14.84 4.95 15.06
CA VAL A 62 13.90 4.05 14.41
C VAL A 62 12.70 3.81 15.31
N LEU A 63 11.53 4.13 14.79
CA LEU A 63 10.26 3.77 15.41
C LEU A 63 9.83 2.41 14.90
N ALA A 64 9.57 1.46 15.80
CA ALA A 64 9.04 0.15 15.42
C ALA A 64 7.89 -0.25 16.35
N PHE A 65 6.79 -0.74 15.74
CA PHE A 65 5.65 -1.23 16.50
C PHE A 65 4.84 -2.26 15.69
N VAL A 66 4.09 -3.07 16.40
CA VAL A 66 3.16 -4.05 15.82
C VAL A 66 1.72 -3.65 16.16
N ARG A 67 0.86 -3.71 15.16
CA ARG A 67 -0.61 -3.63 15.30
C ARG A 67 -1.18 -5.01 15.14
N GLU A 68 -2.04 -5.42 16.07
CA GLU A 68 -2.65 -6.77 16.06
C GLU A 68 -4.15 -6.68 16.23
N HIS A 69 -4.88 -7.35 15.33
CA HIS A 69 -6.33 -7.50 15.40
C HIS A 69 -6.72 -8.86 14.84
N GLU A 70 -7.24 -9.73 15.70
CA GLU A 70 -7.57 -11.12 15.33
C GLU A 70 -6.34 -11.83 14.71
N GLU A 71 -6.42 -12.22 13.44
CA GLU A 71 -5.31 -12.85 12.71
C GLU A 71 -4.43 -11.85 11.95
N GLU A 72 -4.82 -10.57 11.93
CA GLU A 72 -4.06 -9.53 11.25
C GLU A 72 -2.94 -9.01 12.16
N ARG A 73 -1.71 -9.10 11.70
CA ARG A 73 -0.53 -8.51 12.36
C ARG A 73 0.21 -7.65 11.37
N ILE A 74 0.45 -6.39 11.72
CA ILE A 74 1.15 -5.44 10.88
C ILE A 74 2.31 -4.86 11.67
N LEU A 75 3.53 -5.12 11.20
CA LEU A 75 4.74 -4.50 11.69
C LEU A 75 5.00 -3.21 10.92
N VAL A 76 5.16 -2.12 11.64
CA VAL A 76 5.60 -0.83 11.10
C VAL A 76 7.00 -0.55 11.60
N VAL A 77 7.91 -0.21 10.68
CA VAL A 77 9.28 0.21 10.98
C VAL A 77 9.55 1.49 10.23
N ALA A 78 9.92 2.57 10.91
CA ALA A 78 10.12 3.88 10.31
C ALA A 78 11.43 4.53 10.80
N ASN A 79 12.23 5.00 9.86
CA ASN A 79 13.41 5.81 10.13
C ASN A 79 13.02 7.28 10.27
N LEU A 80 13.14 7.84 11.46
CA LEU A 80 12.80 9.23 11.77
C LEU A 80 13.97 10.20 11.55
N SER A 81 15.02 9.74 10.89
CA SER A 81 16.23 10.54 10.65
C SER A 81 16.53 10.76 9.17
N ARG A 82 17.32 11.79 8.90
CA ARG A 82 17.82 12.13 7.56
C ARG A 82 18.98 11.24 7.06
N TYR A 83 19.38 10.24 7.83
CA TYR A 83 20.45 9.32 7.48
C TYR A 83 19.90 7.91 7.37
N ALA A 84 20.51 7.08 6.53
CA ALA A 84 20.19 5.66 6.48
C ALA A 84 20.43 5.02 7.87
N GLN A 85 19.55 4.12 8.28
CA GLN A 85 19.61 3.44 9.56
C GLN A 85 19.47 1.94 9.37
N ALA A 86 20.29 1.18 10.09
CA ALA A 86 20.07 -0.23 10.30
C ALA A 86 19.48 -0.44 11.69
N VAL A 87 18.57 -1.39 11.81
CA VAL A 87 17.91 -1.73 13.06
C VAL A 87 17.78 -3.25 13.20
N GLN A 88 17.97 -3.76 14.39
CA GLN A 88 17.69 -5.13 14.76
C GLN A 88 16.43 -5.16 15.62
N LEU A 89 15.48 -6.00 15.23
CA LEU A 89 14.19 -6.17 15.89
C LEU A 89 14.13 -7.56 16.51
N ASP A 90 13.72 -7.63 17.77
CA ASP A 90 13.38 -8.90 18.38
C ASP A 90 11.96 -9.28 17.94
N LEU A 91 11.90 -10.29 17.09
CA LEU A 91 10.68 -10.86 16.53
C LEU A 91 10.63 -12.38 16.76
N ALA A 92 11.24 -12.87 17.83
CA ALA A 92 11.32 -14.31 18.12
C ALA A 92 9.94 -14.96 18.24
N ASP A 93 8.95 -14.22 18.74
CA ASP A 93 7.54 -14.62 18.83
C ASP A 93 6.84 -14.79 17.45
N LEU A 94 7.48 -14.32 16.39
CA LEU A 94 6.99 -14.36 15.01
C LEU A 94 7.86 -15.25 14.10
N GLN A 95 8.68 -16.10 14.69
CA GLN A 95 9.56 -17.01 13.96
C GLN A 95 8.78 -17.87 12.96
N GLY A 96 9.34 -18.05 11.76
CA GLY A 96 8.73 -18.81 10.67
C GLY A 96 7.78 -18.00 9.78
N ILE A 97 7.45 -16.76 10.15
CA ILE A 97 6.63 -15.88 9.32
C ILE A 97 7.51 -15.19 8.27
N THR A 98 7.02 -15.11 7.04
CA THR A 98 7.62 -14.31 5.97
C THR A 98 6.91 -12.97 5.91
N PRO A 99 7.56 -11.84 6.28
CA PRO A 99 6.97 -10.52 6.20
C PRO A 99 6.68 -10.14 4.75
N LEU A 100 5.47 -9.65 4.48
CA LEU A 100 5.10 -9.12 3.16
C LEU A 100 5.04 -7.60 3.24
N GLU A 101 5.93 -6.91 2.53
CA GLU A 101 5.88 -5.46 2.41
C GLU A 101 4.59 -5.04 1.69
N MET A 102 3.82 -4.10 2.29
CA MET A 102 2.43 -3.89 1.92
C MET A 102 2.25 -2.98 0.70
N PHE A 103 3.19 -2.08 0.40
CA PHE A 103 3.09 -1.15 -0.73
C PHE A 103 3.49 -1.82 -2.06
N GLY A 104 4.67 -2.45 -2.08
CA GLY A 104 5.19 -3.17 -3.24
C GLY A 104 4.77 -4.64 -3.29
N ARG A 105 4.11 -5.15 -2.25
CA ARG A 105 3.74 -6.56 -2.08
C ARG A 105 4.94 -7.51 -2.23
N THR A 106 6.09 -7.06 -1.75
CA THR A 106 7.36 -7.78 -1.86
C THR A 106 7.60 -8.61 -0.60
N PRO A 107 7.82 -9.94 -0.72
CA PRO A 107 8.18 -10.75 0.42
C PRO A 107 9.60 -10.41 0.88
N PHE A 108 9.77 -10.29 2.18
CA PHE A 108 11.08 -10.14 2.82
C PHE A 108 11.59 -11.47 3.37
N PRO A 109 12.86 -11.57 3.79
CA PRO A 109 13.39 -12.78 4.38
C PRO A 109 12.53 -13.29 5.54
N GLN A 110 12.40 -14.61 5.66
CA GLN A 110 11.66 -15.23 6.75
C GLN A 110 12.28 -14.88 8.10
N ILE A 111 11.44 -14.60 9.09
CA ILE A 111 11.87 -14.35 10.46
C ILE A 111 12.43 -15.63 11.05
N GLY A 112 13.70 -15.58 11.45
CA GLY A 112 14.42 -16.68 12.11
C GLY A 112 14.51 -16.50 13.62
N ALA A 113 15.36 -17.30 14.25
CA ALA A 113 15.66 -17.19 15.69
C ALA A 113 16.59 -16.01 16.04
N ALA A 114 17.36 -15.54 15.06
CA ALA A 114 18.24 -14.38 15.22
C ALA A 114 17.46 -13.06 15.12
N PRO A 115 17.96 -11.96 15.72
CA PRO A 115 17.35 -10.65 15.57
C PRO A 115 17.13 -10.27 14.11
N TYR A 116 15.95 -9.78 13.79
CA TYR A 116 15.57 -9.43 12.43
C TYR A 116 16.13 -8.08 12.02
N THR A 117 17.07 -8.08 11.08
CA THR A 117 17.76 -6.87 10.66
C THR A 117 17.05 -6.22 9.47
N VAL A 118 16.75 -4.92 9.59
CA VAL A 118 16.16 -4.10 8.54
C VAL A 118 17.02 -2.87 8.31
N THR A 119 17.28 -2.52 7.05
CA THR A 119 17.94 -1.27 6.66
C THR A 119 16.92 -0.34 6.02
N LEU A 120 16.88 0.90 6.50
CA LEU A 120 15.96 1.93 6.01
C LEU A 120 16.75 3.12 5.48
N ASN A 121 16.37 3.58 4.31
CA ASN A 121 16.86 4.84 3.75
C ASN A 121 16.40 6.04 4.61
N PRO A 122 16.94 7.25 4.41
CA PRO A 122 16.50 8.45 5.10
C PRO A 122 14.98 8.63 5.01
N TYR A 123 14.34 8.82 6.16
CA TYR A 123 12.88 9.00 6.28
C TYR A 123 12.03 7.88 5.65
N ALA A 124 12.65 6.73 5.30
CA ALA A 124 11.93 5.58 4.77
C ALA A 124 11.19 4.82 5.87
N PHE A 125 10.17 4.12 5.46
CA PHE A 125 9.41 3.24 6.34
C PHE A 125 8.98 1.99 5.59
N TYR A 126 8.69 0.92 6.34
CA TYR A 126 8.08 -0.30 5.85
C TYR A 126 6.84 -0.62 6.67
N TRP A 127 5.81 -1.09 6.00
CA TRP A 127 4.67 -1.75 6.60
C TRP A 127 4.67 -3.21 6.13
N PHE A 128 4.81 -4.12 7.08
CA PHE A 128 4.85 -5.54 6.82
C PHE A 128 3.59 -6.22 7.32
N LEU A 129 2.91 -6.94 6.45
CA LEU A 129 1.88 -7.88 6.86
C LEU A 129 2.56 -9.16 7.36
N LEU A 130 2.30 -9.52 8.62
CA LEU A 130 2.84 -10.68 9.31
C LEU A 130 1.72 -11.71 9.50
N SER A 131 1.32 -12.40 8.46
CA SER A 131 0.34 -13.46 8.60
C SER A 131 0.96 -14.81 8.29
N SER A 132 0.67 -15.82 9.11
CA SER A 132 1.06 -17.20 8.82
C SER A 132 0.43 -17.74 7.52
N ARG A 133 -0.61 -17.08 7.05
CA ARG A 133 -1.32 -17.36 5.80
C ARG A 133 -0.72 -16.65 4.57
N ALA A 134 0.23 -15.74 4.74
CA ALA A 134 0.79 -14.95 3.63
C ALA A 134 1.73 -15.74 2.73
N ALA A 135 2.23 -16.88 3.16
CA ALA A 135 3.06 -17.77 2.33
C ALA A 135 2.23 -18.70 1.42
N GLY A 136 0.92 -18.78 1.64
CA GLY A 136 0.03 -19.60 0.83
C GLY A 136 -1.36 -18.98 0.80
N ALA A 137 -1.74 -18.48 -0.35
CA ALA A 137 -3.12 -18.27 -0.75
C ALA A 137 -3.99 -17.33 0.15
N ARG A 138 -3.73 -16.01 0.23
CA ARG A 138 -4.69 -15.26 -0.55
C ARG A 138 -4.16 -15.35 -1.98
N GLU A 139 -4.62 -16.38 -2.67
CA GLU A 139 -4.84 -16.23 -4.09
C GLU A 139 -5.19 -14.76 -4.26
N THR A 140 -4.35 -13.96 -4.89
CA THR A 140 -4.88 -12.98 -5.80
C THR A 140 -6.06 -13.77 -6.35
N ARG A 141 -7.27 -13.45 -5.92
CA ARG A 141 -8.41 -13.78 -6.72
C ARG A 141 -7.98 -13.16 -8.02
N GLU A 142 -7.30 -13.99 -8.84
CA GLU A 142 -7.01 -13.63 -10.20
C GLU A 142 -8.37 -13.16 -10.62
N VAL A 143 -8.51 -11.85 -10.70
CA VAL A 143 -9.62 -11.28 -11.43
C VAL A 143 -9.36 -11.91 -12.77
N ARG A 144 -10.01 -13.05 -13.02
CA ARG A 144 -9.96 -13.70 -14.33
C ARG A 144 -10.51 -12.64 -15.26
N VAL A 145 -9.57 -11.84 -15.77
CA VAL A 145 -9.90 -10.90 -16.83
C VAL A 145 -10.42 -11.82 -17.93
N PRO A 146 -11.73 -11.79 -18.23
CA PRO A 146 -12.27 -12.65 -19.25
C PRO A 146 -11.53 -12.32 -20.54
N ALA A 147 -10.73 -13.26 -21.03
CA ALA A 147 -10.04 -13.10 -22.29
C ALA A 147 -11.08 -13.28 -23.41
N VAL A 148 -11.36 -12.24 -24.12
CA VAL A 148 -12.16 -12.27 -25.35
C VAL A 148 -11.20 -12.41 -26.53
N ALA A 149 -11.20 -13.56 -27.18
CA ALA A 149 -10.49 -13.72 -28.44
C ALA A 149 -11.35 -13.09 -29.55
N PHE A 150 -10.83 -12.04 -30.16
CA PHE A 150 -11.50 -11.29 -31.21
C PHE A 150 -10.59 -11.19 -32.45
N ALA A 151 -11.15 -11.45 -33.63
CA ALA A 151 -10.42 -11.47 -34.91
C ALA A 151 -10.62 -10.21 -35.74
N GLY A 152 -10.91 -9.07 -35.13
CA GLY A 152 -11.21 -7.81 -35.82
C GLY A 152 -10.49 -6.60 -35.21
N SER A 153 -10.85 -5.39 -35.67
CA SER A 153 -10.36 -4.14 -35.12
C SER A 153 -11.08 -3.78 -33.79
N TRP A 154 -10.41 -3.05 -32.89
CA TRP A 154 -11.02 -2.57 -31.65
C TRP A 154 -12.30 -1.75 -31.88
N GLU A 155 -12.38 -1.03 -32.99
CA GLU A 155 -13.55 -0.23 -33.36
C GLU A 155 -14.75 -1.10 -33.71
N GLU A 156 -14.54 -2.26 -34.33
CA GLU A 156 -15.58 -3.26 -34.61
C GLU A 156 -16.10 -3.92 -33.34
N LEU A 157 -15.23 -4.19 -32.36
CA LEU A 157 -15.63 -4.73 -31.07
C LEU A 157 -16.52 -3.76 -30.27
N VAL A 158 -16.27 -2.45 -30.38
CA VAL A 158 -17.02 -1.42 -29.63
C VAL A 158 -18.30 -0.99 -30.36
N ARG A 159 -18.32 -1.02 -31.70
CA ARG A 159 -19.41 -0.52 -32.52
C ARG A 159 -20.16 -1.57 -33.33
N GLY A 160 -19.63 -2.79 -33.37
CA GLY A 160 -20.20 -3.90 -34.14
C GLY A 160 -21.17 -4.77 -33.34
N ASP A 161 -21.61 -5.84 -33.98
CA ASP A 161 -22.58 -6.81 -33.42
C ASP A 161 -22.06 -7.57 -32.21
N GLU A 162 -20.75 -7.51 -31.92
CA GLU A 162 -20.13 -8.15 -30.78
C GLU A 162 -20.07 -7.27 -29.51
N ARG A 163 -20.63 -6.09 -29.54
CA ARG A 163 -20.78 -5.20 -28.39
C ARG A 163 -21.50 -5.88 -27.23
N ASP A 164 -22.42 -6.77 -27.50
CA ASP A 164 -23.16 -7.56 -26.50
C ASP A 164 -22.24 -8.42 -25.64
N VAL A 165 -21.09 -8.84 -26.15
CA VAL A 165 -20.10 -9.61 -25.39
C VAL A 165 -19.42 -8.73 -24.35
N LEU A 166 -19.08 -7.49 -24.71
CA LEU A 166 -18.52 -6.51 -23.77
C LEU A 166 -19.55 -6.09 -22.71
N GLU A 167 -20.79 -5.87 -23.10
CA GLU A 167 -21.86 -5.46 -22.17
C GLU A 167 -22.21 -6.55 -21.16
N ARG A 168 -22.00 -7.81 -21.46
CA ARG A 168 -22.16 -8.93 -20.51
C ARG A 168 -20.97 -9.08 -19.56
N LEU A 169 -19.76 -8.82 -20.03
CA LEU A 169 -18.54 -9.07 -19.25
C LEU A 169 -18.13 -7.89 -18.36
N LEU A 170 -18.37 -6.66 -18.80
CA LEU A 170 -18.04 -5.43 -18.10
C LEU A 170 -18.68 -5.31 -16.70
N PRO A 171 -19.98 -5.61 -16.48
CA PRO A 171 -20.59 -5.48 -15.16
C PRO A 171 -19.98 -6.43 -14.12
N ASP A 172 -19.63 -7.64 -14.52
CA ASP A 172 -19.02 -8.62 -13.62
C ASP A 172 -17.58 -8.26 -13.28
N TYR A 173 -16.84 -7.71 -14.22
CA TYR A 173 -15.50 -7.18 -13.99
C TYR A 173 -15.52 -5.96 -13.07
N LEU A 174 -16.41 -5.01 -13.29
CA LEU A 174 -16.53 -3.78 -12.51
C LEU A 174 -17.05 -4.03 -11.07
N ARG A 175 -17.76 -5.13 -10.82
CA ARG A 175 -18.17 -5.54 -9.47
C ARG A 175 -17.04 -6.22 -8.69
N GLN A 176 -16.00 -6.68 -9.36
CA GLN A 176 -14.88 -7.41 -8.77
C GLN A 176 -13.64 -6.52 -8.55
N SER A 177 -13.58 -5.35 -9.17
CA SER A 177 -12.55 -4.32 -9.00
C SER A 177 -12.94 -3.32 -7.91
#